data_47862c03aefed77713c056d4405f716b
#
_entry.id   47862c03aefed77713c056d4405f716b
#
_cell.length_a   1.000
_cell.length_b   1.000
_cell.length_c   1.000
_cell.angle_alpha   90.00
_cell.angle_beta   90.00
_cell.angle_gamma   90.00
#
_symmetry.space_group_name_H-M   'P 1'
#
loop_
_entity.id
_entity.type
_entity.pdbx_description
1 polymer ?
#
loop_
_entity_poly.entity_id
_entity_poly.type
_entity_poly.pdbx_seq_one_letter_code
_entity_poly.pdbx_strand_id
1 'polypeptide(L)'
;MGLQKKIHLCIIALLMVTFVNAQDKPASPPEVVTGKINDATISINYGSPSVKGRKIWGELVPFNKVWRAGANEATTFETDKEIMIEGSKLPAGKYSFFIIPNETESIIIFNKEAKQWGAYKYKDKNDQLRVTVKQQIASSSVEKLTYAISGNGIVISWDNWNIPITIK
;
A
#
# COMPACT_ATOMS: atom_id res chain seq x y z
N MET A 1 50.88 -26.26 -24.33
CA MET A 1 49.78 -26.20 -23.37
C MET A 1 48.55 -26.73 -24.08
N GLY A 2 48.18 -27.99 -23.78
CA GLY A 2 47.35 -28.81 -24.66
C GLY A 2 45.88 -28.43 -24.69
N LEU A 3 45.21 -28.88 -25.73
CA LEU A 3 43.79 -28.76 -26.03
C LEU A 3 42.90 -29.04 -24.81
N GLN A 4 43.27 -30.01 -23.98
CA GLN A 4 42.56 -30.37 -22.73
C GLN A 4 42.51 -29.23 -21.71
N LYS A 5 43.57 -28.41 -21.53
CA LYS A 5 43.54 -27.23 -20.62
C LYS A 5 42.61 -26.15 -21.11
N LYS A 6 42.46 -25.98 -22.43
CA LYS A 6 41.52 -25.02 -23.04
C LYS A 6 40.08 -25.46 -22.84
N ILE A 7 39.79 -26.77 -22.94
CA ILE A 7 38.45 -27.33 -22.72
C ILE A 7 38.03 -27.16 -21.26
N HIS A 8 38.91 -27.42 -20.28
CA HIS A 8 38.60 -27.20 -18.86
C HIS A 8 38.34 -25.73 -18.53
N LEU A 9 39.09 -24.80 -19.16
CA LEU A 9 38.90 -23.38 -18.97
C LEU A 9 37.52 -22.88 -19.54
N CYS A 10 37.09 -23.43 -20.67
CA CYS A 10 35.78 -23.14 -21.24
C CYS A 10 34.64 -23.71 -20.42
N ILE A 11 34.79 -24.90 -19.81
CA ILE A 11 33.77 -25.51 -18.93
C ILE A 11 33.63 -24.72 -17.64
N ILE A 12 34.74 -24.23 -17.05
CA ILE A 12 34.69 -23.38 -15.85
C ILE A 12 34.03 -22.02 -16.15
N ALA A 13 34.31 -21.44 -17.32
CA ALA A 13 33.66 -20.18 -17.76
C ALA A 13 32.15 -20.37 -17.99
N LEU A 14 31.71 -21.52 -18.48
CA LEU A 14 30.30 -21.83 -18.72
C LEU A 14 29.53 -22.07 -17.40
N LEU A 15 30.19 -22.59 -16.37
CA LEU A 15 29.59 -22.78 -15.04
C LEU A 15 29.42 -21.48 -14.24
N MET A 16 30.15 -20.41 -14.57
CA MET A 16 29.99 -19.10 -13.90
C MET A 16 28.82 -18.27 -14.40
N VAL A 17 28.16 -18.64 -15.48
CA VAL A 17 27.07 -17.86 -16.09
C VAL A 17 25.69 -18.20 -15.49
N THR A 18 25.57 -19.19 -14.60
CA THR A 18 24.29 -19.64 -14.07
C THR A 18 23.91 -19.08 -12.69
N PHE A 19 24.66 -18.12 -12.13
CA PHE A 19 24.17 -17.33 -11.00
C PHE A 19 23.37 -16.12 -11.49
N VAL A 20 22.37 -16.35 -12.34
CA VAL A 20 21.34 -15.35 -12.63
C VAL A 20 20.43 -15.26 -11.41
N ASN A 21 20.56 -14.15 -10.72
CA ASN A 21 19.73 -13.64 -9.66
C ASN A 21 18.27 -14.06 -9.75
N ALA A 22 17.86 -15.10 -9.06
CA ALA A 22 16.52 -15.18 -8.52
C ALA A 22 16.44 -14.12 -7.41
N GLN A 23 16.23 -12.85 -7.76
CA GLN A 23 15.79 -11.88 -6.79
C GLN A 23 14.41 -12.35 -6.32
N ASP A 24 14.37 -12.92 -5.13
CA ASP A 24 13.10 -13.25 -4.47
C ASP A 24 12.25 -11.99 -4.47
N LYS A 25 11.13 -12.06 -5.18
CA LYS A 25 10.17 -10.93 -5.18
C LYS A 25 9.79 -10.65 -3.72
N PRO A 26 9.85 -9.40 -3.27
CA PRO A 26 9.51 -9.08 -1.89
C PRO A 26 8.12 -9.62 -1.55
N ALA A 27 7.96 -10.15 -0.34
CA ALA A 27 6.71 -10.74 0.14
C ALA A 27 5.51 -9.78 0.07
N SER A 28 5.80 -8.48 0.09
CA SER A 28 4.84 -7.38 -0.10
C SER A 28 5.48 -6.36 -1.05
N PRO A 29 5.31 -6.53 -2.35
CA PRO A 29 5.93 -5.64 -3.33
C PRO A 29 5.41 -4.21 -3.20
N PRO A 30 6.25 -3.20 -3.50
CA PRO A 30 5.79 -1.83 -3.62
C PRO A 30 4.90 -1.69 -4.86
N GLU A 31 3.80 -0.98 -4.70
CA GLU A 31 2.84 -0.68 -5.75
C GLU A 31 2.54 0.82 -5.76
N VAL A 32 2.19 1.34 -6.92
CA VAL A 32 1.78 2.73 -7.13
C VAL A 32 0.51 2.75 -7.95
N VAL A 33 -0.48 3.49 -7.49
CA VAL A 33 -1.66 3.82 -8.28
C VAL A 33 -1.76 5.33 -8.42
N THR A 34 -1.97 5.80 -9.65
CA THR A 34 -2.15 7.23 -9.96
C THR A 34 -3.40 7.40 -10.81
N GLY A 35 -4.18 8.41 -10.52
CA GLY A 35 -5.40 8.72 -11.25
C GLY A 35 -5.83 10.18 -11.05
N LYS A 36 -6.84 10.58 -11.82
CA LYS A 36 -7.47 11.90 -11.67
C LYS A 36 -8.86 11.75 -11.07
N ILE A 37 -9.16 12.63 -10.13
CA ILE A 37 -10.50 12.85 -9.59
C ILE A 37 -10.82 14.33 -9.80
N ASN A 38 -11.80 14.63 -10.65
CA ASN A 38 -12.01 15.98 -11.18
C ASN A 38 -10.70 16.52 -11.77
N ASP A 39 -10.20 17.66 -11.28
CA ASP A 39 -8.97 18.29 -11.73
C ASP A 39 -7.73 17.92 -10.89
N ALA A 40 -7.88 17.16 -9.82
CA ALA A 40 -6.79 16.77 -8.96
C ALA A 40 -6.14 15.48 -9.42
N THR A 41 -4.81 15.44 -9.42
CA THR A 41 -4.03 14.23 -9.62
C THR A 41 -3.74 13.60 -8.25
N ILE A 42 -4.13 12.35 -8.08
CA ILE A 42 -3.93 11.57 -6.87
C ILE A 42 -2.88 10.49 -7.14
N SER A 43 -1.92 10.34 -6.24
CA SER A 43 -0.95 9.25 -6.28
C SER A 43 -0.87 8.56 -4.92
N ILE A 44 -0.98 7.22 -4.92
CA ILE A 44 -0.92 6.39 -3.72
C ILE A 44 0.20 5.38 -3.90
N ASN A 45 1.18 5.40 -2.97
CA ASN A 45 2.28 4.44 -2.95
C ASN A 45 2.15 3.56 -1.71
N TYR A 46 2.18 2.25 -1.88
CA TYR A 46 1.94 1.31 -0.79
C TYR A 46 2.69 -0.01 -0.99
N GLY A 47 2.94 -0.72 0.10
CA GLY A 47 3.35 -2.12 0.04
C GLY A 47 2.10 -3.00 -0.05
N SER A 48 2.04 -3.93 -1.01
CA SER A 48 0.89 -4.79 -1.27
C SER A 48 1.07 -6.17 -0.62
N PRO A 49 0.59 -6.40 0.62
CA PRO A 49 0.64 -7.70 1.25
C PRO A 49 -0.44 -8.64 0.70
N SER A 50 -0.17 -9.94 0.76
CA SER A 50 -1.12 -11.01 0.44
C SER A 50 -1.78 -11.57 1.70
N VAL A 51 -2.98 -12.10 1.57
CA VAL A 51 -3.72 -12.79 2.64
C VAL A 51 -2.98 -14.06 3.07
N LYS A 52 -2.57 -14.91 2.14
CA LYS A 52 -1.85 -16.17 2.40
C LYS A 52 -2.52 -17.03 3.48
N GLY A 53 -3.84 -17.15 3.41
CA GLY A 53 -4.62 -17.95 4.35
C GLY A 53 -4.69 -17.42 5.79
N ARG A 54 -4.21 -16.19 6.04
CA ARG A 54 -4.25 -15.57 7.38
C ARG A 54 -5.58 -14.85 7.58
N LYS A 55 -6.02 -14.77 8.82
CA LYS A 55 -7.10 -13.87 9.19
C LYS A 55 -6.56 -12.44 9.28
N ILE A 56 -7.11 -11.56 8.47
CA ILE A 56 -6.62 -10.18 8.34
C ILE A 56 -7.23 -9.31 9.42
N TRP A 57 -8.52 -9.05 9.32
CA TRP A 57 -9.19 -8.10 10.18
C TRP A 57 -9.43 -8.63 11.59
N GLY A 58 -8.99 -7.88 12.58
CA GLY A 58 -9.03 -8.25 13.99
C GLY A 58 -7.83 -9.08 14.47
N GLU A 59 -6.99 -9.63 13.56
CA GLU A 59 -5.80 -10.40 13.92
C GLU A 59 -4.52 -9.78 13.33
N LEU A 60 -4.21 -10.00 12.05
CA LEU A 60 -3.01 -9.41 11.43
C LEU A 60 -3.07 -7.87 11.46
N VAL A 61 -4.24 -7.31 11.24
CA VAL A 61 -4.57 -5.90 11.41
C VAL A 61 -5.55 -5.78 12.57
N PRO A 62 -5.05 -5.51 13.79
CA PRO A 62 -5.89 -5.45 14.97
C PRO A 62 -6.91 -4.30 14.92
N PHE A 63 -8.12 -4.53 15.39
CA PHE A 63 -9.12 -3.47 15.52
C PHE A 63 -8.69 -2.40 16.53
N ASN A 64 -9.12 -1.17 16.29
CA ASN A 64 -8.86 -0.01 17.13
C ASN A 64 -7.36 0.33 17.29
N LYS A 65 -6.52 -0.12 16.36
CA LYS A 65 -5.10 0.22 16.28
C LYS A 65 -4.77 0.90 14.96
N VAL A 66 -3.83 1.83 15.00
CA VAL A 66 -3.34 2.51 13.80
C VAL A 66 -2.58 1.51 12.94
N TRP A 67 -3.05 1.32 11.72
CA TRP A 67 -2.42 0.51 10.70
C TRP A 67 -1.90 1.39 9.56
N ARG A 68 -0.68 1.10 9.08
CA ARG A 68 -0.02 1.82 7.98
C ARG A 68 -0.67 1.65 6.61
N ALA A 69 -1.85 1.03 6.56
CA ALA A 69 -2.66 0.80 5.36
C ALA A 69 -1.92 0.09 4.22
N GLY A 70 -0.95 -0.77 4.60
CA GLY A 70 -0.08 -1.51 3.71
C GLY A 70 0.96 -2.31 4.47
N ALA A 71 2.09 -2.59 3.80
CA ALA A 71 3.25 -3.27 4.39
C ALA A 71 4.53 -2.44 4.22
N ASN A 72 5.54 -2.70 5.05
CA ASN A 72 6.86 -2.03 5.07
C ASN A 72 6.72 -0.55 5.47
N GLU A 73 7.04 0.39 4.58
CA GLU A 73 6.80 1.82 4.83
C GLU A 73 5.31 2.13 4.94
N ALA A 74 4.97 3.21 5.61
CA ALA A 74 3.60 3.71 5.64
C ALA A 74 3.14 4.06 4.22
N THR A 75 1.92 3.69 3.87
CA THR A 75 1.29 4.11 2.63
C THR A 75 1.29 5.63 2.55
N THR A 76 1.57 6.18 1.37
CA THR A 76 1.48 7.63 1.15
C THR A 76 0.36 7.95 0.19
N PHE A 77 -0.32 9.06 0.47
CA PHE A 77 -1.34 9.68 -0.37
C PHE A 77 -0.87 11.07 -0.74
N GLU A 78 -0.85 11.38 -2.02
CA GLU A 78 -0.43 12.69 -2.54
C GLU A 78 -1.52 13.24 -3.45
N THR A 79 -1.80 14.53 -3.31
CA THR A 79 -2.72 15.28 -4.18
C THR A 79 -2.07 16.61 -4.57
N ASP A 80 -2.17 16.97 -5.85
CA ASP A 80 -1.62 18.23 -6.39
C ASP A 80 -2.54 19.42 -6.17
N LYS A 81 -3.79 19.20 -5.71
CA LYS A 81 -4.78 20.24 -5.40
C LYS A 81 -5.50 19.96 -4.10
N GLU A 82 -6.12 20.99 -3.51
CA GLU A 82 -7.08 20.80 -2.43
C GLU A 82 -8.26 19.97 -2.93
N ILE A 83 -8.66 18.97 -2.14
CA ILE A 83 -9.79 18.07 -2.43
C ILE A 83 -10.68 17.93 -1.20
N MET A 84 -11.90 17.44 -1.42
CA MET A 84 -12.82 17.10 -0.36
C MET A 84 -12.83 15.59 -0.13
N ILE A 85 -12.45 15.14 1.06
CA ILE A 85 -12.51 13.75 1.50
C ILE A 85 -13.69 13.59 2.44
N GLU A 86 -14.68 12.77 2.08
CA GLU A 86 -15.92 12.59 2.87
C GLU A 86 -16.54 13.92 3.33
N GLY A 87 -16.49 14.94 2.46
CA GLY A 87 -17.00 16.27 2.77
C GLY A 87 -16.08 17.18 3.58
N SER A 88 -14.89 16.75 3.94
CA SER A 88 -13.91 17.54 4.68
C SER A 88 -12.70 17.91 3.80
N LYS A 89 -12.18 19.11 3.95
CA LYS A 89 -11.07 19.62 3.13
C LYS A 89 -9.74 18.95 3.47
N LEU A 90 -9.01 18.52 2.43
CA LEU A 90 -7.63 18.09 2.49
C LEU A 90 -6.81 19.00 1.56
N PRO A 91 -5.87 19.82 2.05
CA PRO A 91 -5.00 20.64 1.22
C PRO A 91 -4.14 19.81 0.26
N ALA A 92 -3.66 20.45 -0.81
CA ALA A 92 -2.63 19.85 -1.67
C ALA A 92 -1.40 19.47 -0.83
N GLY A 93 -0.82 18.31 -1.10
CA GLY A 93 0.34 17.83 -0.35
C GLY A 93 0.51 16.32 -0.40
N LYS A 94 1.54 15.86 0.30
CA LYS A 94 1.85 14.45 0.49
C LYS A 94 1.73 14.09 1.97
N TYR A 95 1.02 13.02 2.24
CA TYR A 95 0.64 12.56 3.57
C TYR A 95 1.01 11.09 3.74
N SER A 96 1.39 10.67 4.95
CA SER A 96 1.24 9.26 5.31
C SER A 96 -0.24 8.96 5.47
N PHE A 97 -0.64 7.81 5.00
CA PHE A 97 -2.02 7.34 5.02
C PHE A 97 -2.15 6.18 6.00
N PHE A 98 -2.99 6.35 7.02
CA PHE A 98 -3.24 5.34 8.03
C PHE A 98 -4.73 5.01 8.12
N ILE A 99 -5.02 3.83 8.64
CA ILE A 99 -6.38 3.38 8.92
C ILE A 99 -6.43 2.86 10.35
N ILE A 100 -7.47 3.21 11.09
CA ILE A 100 -7.86 2.53 12.32
C ILE A 100 -9.12 1.73 12.01
N PRO A 101 -9.01 0.43 11.74
CA PRO A 101 -10.16 -0.40 11.45
C PRO A 101 -10.95 -0.72 12.72
N ASN A 102 -12.25 -0.85 12.58
CA ASN A 102 -13.16 -1.39 13.57
C ASN A 102 -14.11 -2.38 12.86
N GLU A 103 -14.92 -3.11 13.57
CA GLU A 103 -15.83 -4.13 13.00
C GLU A 103 -16.84 -3.56 12.01
N THR A 104 -17.31 -2.32 12.19
CA THR A 104 -18.37 -1.70 11.39
C THR A 104 -17.93 -0.51 10.56
N GLU A 105 -16.85 0.16 10.95
CA GLU A 105 -16.36 1.37 10.31
C GLU A 105 -14.84 1.50 10.48
N SER A 106 -14.23 2.34 9.68
CA SER A 106 -12.80 2.60 9.71
C SER A 106 -12.55 4.10 9.77
N ILE A 107 -11.59 4.52 10.59
CA ILE A 107 -11.10 5.91 10.58
C ILE A 107 -9.93 5.98 9.61
N ILE A 108 -10.05 6.85 8.62
CA ILE A 108 -9.03 7.16 7.63
C ILE A 108 -8.26 8.39 8.11
N ILE A 109 -6.94 8.33 8.06
CA ILE A 109 -6.06 9.38 8.58
C ILE A 109 -5.07 9.82 7.51
N PHE A 110 -4.98 11.13 7.31
CA PHE A 110 -3.96 11.79 6.51
C PHE A 110 -3.02 12.53 7.45
N ASN A 111 -1.76 12.08 7.57
CA ASN A 111 -0.78 12.59 8.52
C ASN A 111 0.33 13.34 7.80
N LYS A 112 0.69 14.52 8.28
CA LYS A 112 1.68 15.44 7.67
C LYS A 112 3.10 14.87 7.64
N GLU A 113 3.43 13.92 8.48
CA GLU A 113 4.74 13.23 8.43
C GLU A 113 4.69 12.17 7.32
N ALA A 114 5.03 12.58 6.10
CA ALA A 114 4.84 11.75 4.90
C ALA A 114 5.81 10.57 4.79
N LYS A 115 6.95 10.59 5.50
CA LYS A 115 7.97 9.54 5.43
C LYS A 115 8.11 8.84 6.77
N GLN A 116 7.48 7.67 6.90
CA GLN A 116 7.49 6.87 8.11
C GLN A 116 7.65 5.37 7.79
N TRP A 117 8.41 4.66 8.61
CA TRP A 117 8.45 3.20 8.58
C TRP A 117 7.35 2.64 9.48
N GLY A 118 6.38 1.94 8.87
CA GLY A 118 5.26 1.39 9.62
C GLY A 118 4.38 2.45 10.26
N ALA A 119 3.83 2.16 11.43
CA ALA A 119 3.09 3.09 12.27
C ALA A 119 3.79 3.37 13.61
N TYR A 120 5.06 2.95 13.78
CA TYR A 120 5.77 3.00 15.06
C TYR A 120 6.03 4.42 15.57
N LYS A 121 6.18 5.38 14.66
CA LYS A 121 6.42 6.80 14.98
C LYS A 121 5.20 7.67 14.72
N TYR A 122 4.05 7.06 14.50
CA TYR A 122 2.80 7.79 14.32
C TYR A 122 2.52 8.72 15.50
N LYS A 123 2.11 9.95 15.20
CA LYS A 123 1.71 10.97 16.18
C LYS A 123 0.44 11.64 15.68
N ASP A 124 -0.63 11.52 16.45
CA ASP A 124 -1.94 12.09 16.14
C ASP A 124 -1.94 13.63 16.01
N LYS A 125 -1.06 14.31 16.72
CA LYS A 125 -0.87 15.77 16.59
C LYS A 125 -0.42 16.21 15.20
N ASN A 126 0.10 15.29 14.39
CA ASN A 126 0.50 15.53 13.00
C ASN A 126 -0.60 15.20 11.99
N ASP A 127 -1.79 14.79 12.45
CA ASP A 127 -2.89 14.51 11.54
C ASP A 127 -3.40 15.81 10.92
N GLN A 128 -3.49 15.81 9.61
CA GLN A 128 -4.11 16.87 8.83
C GLN A 128 -5.61 16.69 8.75
N LEU A 129 -6.05 15.42 8.60
CA LEU A 129 -7.45 15.09 8.48
C LEU A 129 -7.70 13.68 9.01
N ARG A 130 -8.85 13.51 9.67
CA ARG A 130 -9.47 12.21 10.00
C ARG A 130 -10.91 12.21 9.51
N VAL A 131 -11.30 11.14 8.84
CA VAL A 131 -12.68 10.90 8.42
C VAL A 131 -13.07 9.46 8.74
N THR A 132 -14.36 9.23 8.97
CA THR A 132 -14.90 7.89 9.22
C THR A 132 -15.61 7.40 7.98
N VAL A 133 -15.35 6.17 7.57
CA VAL A 133 -16.00 5.50 6.44
C VAL A 133 -16.51 4.13 6.88
N LYS A 134 -17.57 3.65 6.23
CA LYS A 134 -18.09 2.29 6.45
C LYS A 134 -17.45 1.36 5.43
N GLN A 135 -16.79 0.33 5.91
CA GLN A 135 -16.34 -0.75 5.04
C GLN A 135 -17.52 -1.59 4.55
N GLN A 136 -17.33 -2.18 3.40
CA GLN A 136 -18.30 -3.08 2.76
C GLN A 136 -17.69 -4.47 2.69
N ILE A 137 -18.53 -5.49 2.85
CA ILE A 137 -18.08 -6.87 2.63
C ILE A 137 -17.91 -7.06 1.12
N ALA A 138 -16.73 -7.52 0.73
CA ALA A 138 -16.43 -7.86 -0.65
C ALA A 138 -17.22 -9.12 -1.08
N SER A 139 -17.63 -9.18 -2.33
CA SER A 139 -18.35 -10.34 -2.89
C SER A 139 -17.46 -11.60 -2.98
N SER A 140 -16.15 -11.42 -3.01
CA SER A 140 -15.12 -12.46 -2.99
C SER A 140 -13.88 -11.94 -2.27
N SER A 141 -13.10 -12.85 -1.67
CA SER A 141 -11.84 -12.48 -1.02
C SER A 141 -10.83 -11.94 -2.04
N VAL A 142 -10.21 -10.81 -1.70
CA VAL A 142 -9.15 -10.16 -2.48
C VAL A 142 -7.80 -10.54 -1.89
N GLU A 143 -7.07 -11.42 -2.55
CA GLU A 143 -5.81 -12.00 -2.04
C GLU A 143 -4.74 -10.95 -1.74
N LYS A 144 -4.61 -9.91 -2.58
CA LYS A 144 -3.62 -8.84 -2.40
C LYS A 144 -4.30 -7.54 -2.03
N LEU A 145 -3.70 -6.80 -1.09
CA LEU A 145 -4.11 -5.41 -0.85
C LEU A 145 -4.00 -4.60 -2.14
N THR A 146 -5.08 -3.97 -2.54
CA THR A 146 -5.14 -3.10 -3.71
C THR A 146 -5.79 -1.77 -3.39
N TYR A 147 -5.36 -0.73 -4.10
CA TYR A 147 -5.99 0.58 -4.17
C TYR A 147 -6.49 0.81 -5.58
N ALA A 148 -7.71 1.26 -5.73
CA ALA A 148 -8.29 1.67 -7.02
C ALA A 148 -8.76 3.12 -6.93
N ILE A 149 -8.44 3.93 -7.95
CA ILE A 149 -8.90 5.31 -8.09
C ILE A 149 -10.00 5.32 -9.15
N SER A 150 -11.12 5.94 -8.85
CA SER A 150 -12.25 6.13 -9.76
C SER A 150 -12.68 7.60 -9.77
N GLY A 151 -13.60 7.99 -10.66
CA GLY A 151 -13.99 9.40 -10.84
C GLY A 151 -14.58 10.08 -9.60
N ASN A 152 -14.97 9.34 -8.57
CA ASN A 152 -15.61 9.84 -7.35
C ASN A 152 -14.95 9.37 -6.05
N GLY A 153 -13.76 8.79 -6.12
CA GLY A 153 -13.05 8.39 -4.93
C GLY A 153 -12.02 7.28 -5.12
N ILE A 154 -11.63 6.69 -4.01
CA ILE A 154 -10.74 5.54 -3.97
C ILE A 154 -11.42 4.38 -3.25
N VAL A 155 -11.04 3.16 -3.61
CA VAL A 155 -11.45 1.95 -2.91
C VAL A 155 -10.21 1.17 -2.52
N ILE A 156 -10.14 0.78 -1.26
CA ILE A 156 -9.10 -0.10 -0.73
C ILE A 156 -9.73 -1.48 -0.57
N SER A 157 -9.15 -2.49 -1.23
CA SER A 157 -9.67 -3.86 -1.20
C SER A 157 -8.63 -4.82 -0.66
N TRP A 158 -8.99 -5.59 0.36
CA TRP A 158 -8.15 -6.66 0.89
C TRP A 158 -8.97 -7.67 1.66
N ASP A 159 -8.68 -8.95 1.45
CA ASP A 159 -9.44 -10.05 2.02
C ASP A 159 -10.94 -9.88 1.71
N ASN A 160 -11.78 -9.87 2.71
CA ASN A 160 -13.23 -9.76 2.58
C ASN A 160 -13.77 -8.32 2.74
N TRP A 161 -12.90 -7.28 2.72
CA TRP A 161 -13.33 -5.88 2.84
C TRP A 161 -13.01 -5.03 1.62
N ASN A 162 -13.96 -4.16 1.30
CA ASN A 162 -13.78 -2.97 0.49
C ASN A 162 -14.01 -1.74 1.38
N ILE A 163 -13.05 -0.82 1.39
CA ILE A 163 -13.13 0.45 2.14
C ILE A 163 -13.22 1.58 1.12
N PRO A 164 -14.44 2.01 0.75
CA PRO A 164 -14.64 3.14 -0.16
C PRO A 164 -14.40 4.46 0.56
N ILE A 165 -13.78 5.42 -0.12
CA ILE A 165 -13.54 6.78 0.36
C ILE A 165 -13.96 7.74 -0.76
N THR A 166 -14.96 8.57 -0.48
CA THR A 166 -15.46 9.54 -1.44
C THR A 166 -14.54 10.75 -1.54
N ILE A 167 -14.20 11.15 -2.77
CA ILE A 167 -13.37 12.32 -3.07
C ILE A 167 -14.10 13.22 -4.08
N LYS A 168 -14.14 14.50 -3.79
CA LYS A 168 -14.75 15.53 -4.66
C LYS A 168 -13.80 16.70 -4.84
#